data_65dcb2ad09806e7fbadf61e42e654959
#
_entry.id   65dcb2ad09806e7fbadf61e42e654959
#
_cell.length_a   1.000
_cell.length_b   1.000
_cell.length_c   1.000
_cell.angle_alpha   90.00
_cell.angle_beta   90.00
_cell.angle_gamma   90.00
#
_symmetry.space_group_name_H-M   'P 1'
#
loop_
_entity.id
_entity.type
_entity.pdbx_description
1 polymer ?
#
loop_
_entity_poly.entity_id
_entity_poly.type
_entity_poly.pdbx_seq_one_letter_code
_entity_poly.pdbx_strand_id
1 'polypeptide(L)'
;MVAGVAVFFSGLVATPAYAQNATDNANITITELKVTNDARGGADETLTVWDNATFDAKWKAENGVKNGEKFTVKYPAEFQVYASQDFKLVDKNGTEGGDCKVVSDEQTIECTFNKEFEGRDNVEGTLTTKLQAKQTRESRDVELEVNHKQTSTGAKLPGKGVGIGESQNRLPKDITKFGWYTIQGNEGYWVINMPGKDLAESNKETIHVEDELTGYGHQYKNCKVDFNEYAAADSGDHYNIDKQIADHDSQVKNLNCSGTKISFDLQRPAGGWKADSYYR
;
A
#
# COMPACT_ATOMS: atom_id res chain seq x y z
N MET A 1 38.02 64.48 -21.33
CA MET A 1 36.68 64.07 -20.86
C MET A 1 36.12 63.07 -21.85
N VAL A 2 36.14 61.82 -21.48
CA VAL A 2 35.62 60.73 -22.31
C VAL A 2 34.45 60.15 -21.53
N ALA A 3 33.23 60.29 -22.05
CA ALA A 3 32.01 59.83 -21.49
C ALA A 3 31.81 58.35 -21.89
N GLY A 4 31.86 57.46 -20.89
CA GLY A 4 31.56 56.03 -21.09
C GLY A 4 30.05 55.79 -20.98
N VAL A 5 29.48 55.26 -22.06
CA VAL A 5 28.08 54.79 -22.08
C VAL A 5 28.03 53.37 -21.54
N ALA A 6 27.40 53.13 -20.39
CA ALA A 6 27.11 51.82 -19.86
C ALA A 6 25.80 51.30 -20.46
N VAL A 7 25.87 50.25 -21.26
CA VAL A 7 24.70 49.51 -21.78
C VAL A 7 24.34 48.42 -20.81
N PHE A 8 23.19 48.57 -20.10
CA PHE A 8 22.60 47.52 -19.29
C PHE A 8 21.83 46.53 -20.19
N PHE A 9 22.37 45.34 -20.36
CA PHE A 9 21.60 44.22 -20.88
C PHE A 9 20.74 43.62 -19.76
N SER A 10 19.44 43.94 -19.76
CA SER A 10 18.44 43.23 -18.98
C SER A 10 18.17 41.88 -19.65
N GLY A 11 18.87 40.86 -19.18
CA GLY A 11 18.58 39.49 -19.57
C GLY A 11 17.22 39.06 -19.00
N LEU A 12 16.21 38.95 -19.84
CA LEU A 12 14.98 38.24 -19.53
C LEU A 12 15.35 36.77 -19.34
N VAL A 13 15.41 36.34 -18.08
CA VAL A 13 15.43 34.93 -17.74
C VAL A 13 14.02 34.39 -18.03
N ALA A 14 13.83 33.80 -19.19
CA ALA A 14 12.65 33.01 -19.46
C ALA A 14 12.68 31.79 -18.53
N THR A 15 11.87 31.83 -17.47
CA THR A 15 11.54 30.61 -16.73
C THR A 15 10.93 29.63 -17.72
N PRO A 16 11.41 28.37 -17.79
CA PRO A 16 10.75 27.38 -18.62
C PRO A 16 9.30 27.26 -18.10
N ALA A 17 8.36 27.66 -18.93
CA ALA A 17 6.99 27.31 -18.72
C ALA A 17 6.96 25.76 -18.78
N TYR A 18 6.78 25.12 -17.63
CA TYR A 18 6.39 23.72 -17.62
C TYR A 18 5.09 23.65 -18.40
N ALA A 19 5.17 23.03 -19.56
CA ALA A 19 3.99 22.78 -20.36
C ALA A 19 3.03 21.97 -19.47
N GLN A 20 1.92 22.59 -19.11
CA GLN A 20 0.77 21.88 -18.60
C GLN A 20 0.24 21.00 -19.74
N ASN A 21 0.85 19.86 -19.91
CA ASN A 21 0.34 18.78 -20.74
C ASN A 21 -0.53 17.90 -19.86
N ALA A 22 -1.67 18.38 -19.46
CA ALA A 22 -2.69 17.51 -18.96
C ALA A 22 -4.03 18.10 -19.36
N THR A 23 -4.67 17.45 -20.26
CA THR A 23 -6.09 17.56 -20.47
C THR A 23 -6.80 16.81 -19.32
N ASP A 24 -6.59 17.29 -18.10
CA ASP A 24 -7.36 16.82 -16.96
C ASP A 24 -8.82 17.13 -17.23
N ASN A 25 -9.70 16.12 -17.12
CA ASN A 25 -11.13 16.33 -17.29
C ASN A 25 -11.68 17.10 -16.09
N ALA A 26 -11.88 18.41 -16.24
CA ALA A 26 -12.40 19.29 -15.18
C ALA A 26 -13.82 18.90 -14.71
N ASN A 27 -14.51 18.02 -15.42
CA ASN A 27 -15.90 17.62 -15.13
C ASN A 27 -16.00 16.36 -14.26
N ILE A 28 -14.89 15.82 -13.77
CA ILE A 28 -14.92 14.69 -12.83
C ILE A 28 -15.19 15.22 -11.43
N THR A 29 -16.19 14.60 -10.78
CA THR A 29 -16.59 14.90 -9.41
C THR A 29 -16.57 13.61 -8.59
N ILE A 30 -15.98 13.65 -7.41
CA ILE A 30 -16.17 12.58 -6.41
C ILE A 30 -17.40 12.91 -5.58
N THR A 31 -18.43 12.09 -5.69
CA THR A 31 -19.74 12.34 -5.07
C THR A 31 -19.87 11.70 -3.70
N GLU A 32 -19.12 10.64 -3.44
CA GLU A 32 -19.11 9.93 -2.17
C GLU A 32 -17.74 9.30 -1.96
N LEU A 33 -17.28 9.27 -0.72
CA LEU A 33 -16.09 8.54 -0.33
C LEU A 33 -16.39 7.76 0.94
N LYS A 34 -16.08 6.46 0.92
CA LYS A 34 -16.11 5.59 2.08
C LYS A 34 -14.71 5.07 2.35
N VAL A 35 -14.30 5.09 3.62
CA VAL A 35 -13.02 4.51 4.04
C VAL A 35 -13.30 3.41 5.06
N THR A 36 -12.71 2.24 4.84
CA THR A 36 -12.82 1.09 5.75
C THR A 36 -11.44 0.62 6.17
N ASN A 37 -11.33 0.17 7.42
CA ASN A 37 -10.11 -0.45 7.92
C ASN A 37 -10.09 -1.92 7.48
N ASP A 38 -9.04 -2.33 6.76
CA ASP A 38 -8.87 -3.73 6.32
C ASP A 38 -8.00 -4.53 7.30
N ALA A 39 -7.48 -3.86 8.33
CA ALA A 39 -6.66 -4.48 9.34
C ALA A 39 -7.50 -5.18 10.42
N ARG A 40 -6.82 -5.66 11.44
CA ARG A 40 -7.43 -6.35 12.56
C ARG A 40 -8.36 -5.42 13.35
N GLY A 41 -9.50 -5.93 13.75
CA GLY A 41 -10.48 -5.18 14.53
C GLY A 41 -11.76 -4.87 13.77
N GLY A 42 -11.68 -4.85 12.44
CA GLY A 42 -12.84 -4.67 11.58
C GLY A 42 -12.94 -3.30 10.92
N ALA A 43 -13.86 -3.20 9.97
CA ALA A 43 -13.98 -2.09 9.03
C ALA A 43 -14.20 -0.72 9.69
N ASP A 44 -14.78 -0.70 10.89
CA ASP A 44 -15.14 0.53 11.61
C ASP A 44 -14.16 0.89 12.74
N GLU A 45 -13.07 0.14 12.91
CA GLU A 45 -12.05 0.43 13.91
C GLU A 45 -11.09 1.53 13.46
N THR A 46 -10.55 2.26 14.43
CA THR A 46 -9.55 3.32 14.19
C THR A 46 -8.32 2.73 13.50
N LEU A 47 -7.90 3.36 12.40
CA LEU A 47 -6.64 3.02 11.74
C LEU A 47 -5.45 3.33 12.64
N THR A 48 -4.42 2.50 12.54
CA THR A 48 -3.10 2.78 13.12
C THR A 48 -2.05 2.78 12.00
N VAL A 49 -0.88 3.34 12.26
CA VAL A 49 0.23 3.30 11.30
C VAL A 49 0.50 1.86 10.88
N TRP A 50 0.69 1.65 9.60
CA TRP A 50 0.83 0.40 8.86
C TRP A 50 -0.45 -0.39 8.60
N ASP A 51 -1.59 0.05 9.10
CA ASP A 51 -2.86 -0.56 8.73
C ASP A 51 -3.20 -0.31 7.26
N ASN A 52 -3.77 -1.32 6.63
CA ASN A 52 -4.33 -1.19 5.30
C ASN A 52 -5.78 -0.71 5.37
N ALA A 53 -6.15 0.13 4.44
CA ALA A 53 -7.48 0.69 4.31
C ALA A 53 -7.98 0.63 2.87
N THR A 54 -9.27 0.43 2.70
CA THR A 54 -9.94 0.55 1.40
C THR A 54 -10.63 1.91 1.31
N PHE A 55 -10.34 2.61 0.24
CA PHE A 55 -10.99 3.86 -0.16
C PHE A 55 -11.90 3.57 -1.35
N ASP A 56 -13.20 3.65 -1.15
CA ASP A 56 -14.22 3.52 -2.20
C ASP A 56 -14.75 4.91 -2.54
N ALA A 57 -14.35 5.44 -3.68
CA ALA A 57 -14.75 6.75 -4.17
C ALA A 57 -15.75 6.60 -5.31
N LYS A 58 -16.97 7.10 -5.15
CA LYS A 58 -17.91 7.22 -6.27
C LYS A 58 -17.55 8.45 -7.09
N TRP A 59 -17.32 8.24 -8.36
CA TRP A 59 -17.01 9.30 -9.30
C TRP A 59 -18.11 9.48 -10.34
N LYS A 60 -18.21 10.70 -10.86
CA LYS A 60 -19.13 11.07 -11.91
C LYS A 60 -18.47 12.02 -12.90
N ALA A 61 -18.70 11.77 -14.20
CA ALA A 61 -18.41 12.69 -15.27
C ALA A 61 -19.77 13.18 -15.85
N GLU A 62 -20.07 14.47 -15.70
CA GLU A 62 -21.39 15.02 -16.08
C GLU A 62 -21.53 15.24 -17.59
N ASN A 63 -20.47 15.68 -18.23
CA ASN A 63 -20.42 15.90 -19.68
C ASN A 63 -19.65 14.77 -20.35
N GLY A 64 -19.93 14.55 -21.61
CA GLY A 64 -19.28 13.49 -22.38
C GLY A 64 -17.76 13.55 -22.27
N VAL A 65 -17.15 12.43 -21.91
CA VAL A 65 -15.69 12.28 -21.87
C VAL A 65 -15.16 11.96 -23.25
N LYS A 66 -13.89 12.23 -23.50
CA LYS A 66 -13.20 11.90 -24.75
C LYS A 66 -12.22 10.77 -24.50
N ASN A 67 -12.02 9.97 -25.54
CA ASN A 67 -10.96 8.96 -25.51
C ASN A 67 -9.59 9.62 -25.28
N GLY A 68 -8.84 9.12 -24.31
CA GLY A 68 -7.53 9.65 -23.91
C GLY A 68 -7.58 10.80 -22.91
N GLU A 69 -8.75 11.34 -22.55
CA GLU A 69 -8.85 12.31 -21.43
C GLU A 69 -8.49 11.62 -20.12
N LYS A 70 -7.90 12.42 -19.21
CA LYS A 70 -7.39 11.95 -17.93
C LYS A 70 -8.01 12.69 -16.78
N PHE A 71 -8.00 12.03 -15.64
CA PHE A 71 -8.17 12.68 -14.35
C PHE A 71 -7.24 12.07 -13.31
N THR A 72 -6.98 12.85 -12.27
CA THR A 72 -6.16 12.41 -11.14
C THR A 72 -6.95 12.46 -9.85
N VAL A 73 -6.69 11.49 -8.99
CA VAL A 73 -7.16 11.49 -7.60
C VAL A 73 -5.96 11.31 -6.70
N LYS A 74 -5.69 12.34 -5.89
CA LYS A 74 -4.60 12.29 -4.90
C LYS A 74 -5.18 12.12 -3.50
N TYR A 75 -4.64 11.15 -2.80
CA TYR A 75 -5.00 10.80 -1.43
C TYR A 75 -4.18 11.58 -0.41
N PRO A 76 -4.64 11.66 0.87
CA PRO A 76 -3.90 12.35 1.92
C PRO A 76 -2.47 11.82 2.09
N ALA A 77 -1.55 12.72 2.42
CA ALA A 77 -0.12 12.42 2.54
C ALA A 77 0.22 11.35 3.59
N GLU A 78 -0.69 11.11 4.52
CA GLU A 78 -0.57 10.08 5.55
C GLU A 78 -0.77 8.66 5.02
N PHE A 79 -1.14 8.52 3.74
CA PHE A 79 -1.32 7.24 3.09
C PHE A 79 -0.34 7.05 1.93
N GLN A 80 -0.12 5.81 1.59
CA GLN A 80 0.53 5.41 0.33
C GLN A 80 -0.33 4.35 -0.36
N VAL A 81 -0.35 4.33 -1.68
CA VAL A 81 -1.01 3.27 -2.43
C VAL A 81 -0.24 1.97 -2.19
N TYR A 82 -0.95 0.98 -1.70
CA TYR A 82 -0.36 -0.33 -1.44
C TYR A 82 -0.39 -1.17 -2.70
N ALA A 83 0.78 -1.41 -3.24
CA ALA A 83 1.06 -2.06 -4.53
C ALA A 83 0.69 -1.20 -5.76
N SER A 84 1.64 -1.09 -6.68
CA SER A 84 1.41 -0.50 -7.99
C SER A 84 0.50 -1.44 -8.80
N GLN A 85 -0.79 -1.21 -8.76
CA GLN A 85 -1.73 -1.96 -9.55
C GLN A 85 -2.30 -1.06 -10.63
N ASP A 86 -2.05 -1.43 -11.88
CA ASP A 86 -2.89 -0.96 -12.96
C ASP A 86 -4.24 -1.65 -12.81
N PHE A 87 -5.32 -0.89 -12.80
CA PHE A 87 -6.66 -1.44 -12.68
C PHE A 87 -7.61 -0.75 -13.65
N LYS A 88 -8.76 -1.40 -13.92
CA LYS A 88 -9.74 -0.88 -14.86
C LYS A 88 -10.65 0.15 -14.22
N LEU A 89 -10.92 1.23 -14.94
CA LEU A 89 -11.97 2.17 -14.60
C LEU A 89 -13.31 1.61 -15.13
N VAL A 90 -14.19 1.26 -14.20
CA VAL A 90 -15.44 0.57 -14.52
C VAL A 90 -16.63 1.44 -14.12
N ASP A 91 -17.66 1.53 -15.00
CA ASP A 91 -18.90 2.21 -14.67
C ASP A 91 -19.80 1.35 -13.76
N LYS A 92 -20.89 1.93 -13.29
CA LYS A 92 -21.88 1.23 -12.43
C LYS A 92 -22.55 0.01 -13.09
N ASN A 93 -22.43 -0.14 -14.41
CA ASN A 93 -22.99 -1.24 -15.16
C ASN A 93 -21.95 -2.32 -15.47
N GLY A 94 -20.71 -2.14 -15.03
CA GLY A 94 -19.61 -3.06 -15.29
C GLY A 94 -18.89 -2.82 -16.62
N THR A 95 -19.12 -1.70 -17.30
CA THR A 95 -18.39 -1.36 -18.53
C THR A 95 -17.00 -0.86 -18.21
N GLU A 96 -15.97 -1.47 -18.80
CA GLU A 96 -14.57 -1.04 -18.68
C GLU A 96 -14.32 0.14 -19.62
N GLY A 97 -14.32 1.35 -19.08
CA GLY A 97 -14.20 2.58 -19.85
C GLY A 97 -12.89 3.32 -19.64
N GLY A 98 -11.89 2.68 -19.07
CA GLY A 98 -10.58 3.29 -18.87
C GLY A 98 -9.61 2.42 -18.08
N ASP A 99 -8.40 2.94 -17.94
CA ASP A 99 -7.31 2.35 -17.17
C ASP A 99 -6.80 3.34 -16.15
N CYS A 100 -6.55 2.87 -14.93
CA CYS A 100 -5.99 3.64 -13.83
C CYS A 100 -4.64 3.08 -13.40
N LYS A 101 -3.72 3.94 -13.05
CA LYS A 101 -2.38 3.58 -12.56
C LYS A 101 -1.95 4.49 -11.42
N VAL A 102 -1.09 3.99 -10.57
CA VAL A 102 -0.39 4.79 -9.56
C VAL A 102 0.71 5.60 -10.22
N VAL A 103 0.82 6.89 -9.90
CA VAL A 103 1.93 7.73 -10.33
C VAL A 103 3.06 7.76 -9.28
N SER A 104 4.18 8.41 -9.63
CA SER A 104 5.44 8.31 -8.89
C SER A 104 5.42 8.78 -7.44
N ASP A 105 4.42 9.54 -7.02
CA ASP A 105 4.28 10.02 -5.63
C ASP A 105 3.59 9.02 -4.70
N GLU A 106 3.18 7.85 -5.23
CA GLU A 106 2.52 6.76 -4.49
C GLU A 106 1.20 7.16 -3.80
N GLN A 107 0.76 8.38 -3.98
CA GLN A 107 -0.48 8.91 -3.41
C GLN A 107 -1.48 9.30 -4.48
N THR A 108 -1.06 9.35 -5.73
CA THR A 108 -1.89 9.79 -6.84
C THR A 108 -2.21 8.63 -7.77
N ILE A 109 -3.49 8.48 -8.07
CA ILE A 109 -3.99 7.62 -9.14
C ILE A 109 -4.28 8.50 -10.36
N GLU A 110 -3.74 8.15 -11.52
CA GLU A 110 -4.10 8.72 -12.80
C GLU A 110 -4.98 7.72 -13.55
N CYS A 111 -6.18 8.15 -13.95
CA CYS A 111 -7.08 7.38 -14.78
C CYS A 111 -7.20 7.99 -16.17
N THR A 112 -7.20 7.16 -17.21
CA THR A 112 -7.33 7.56 -18.61
C THR A 112 -8.57 6.89 -19.19
N PHE A 113 -9.47 7.68 -19.73
CA PHE A 113 -10.68 7.18 -20.42
C PHE A 113 -10.34 6.56 -21.76
N ASN A 114 -11.06 5.50 -22.11
CA ASN A 114 -10.99 4.88 -23.42
C ASN A 114 -12.23 5.19 -24.27
N LYS A 115 -12.30 4.64 -25.47
CA LYS A 115 -13.39 4.84 -26.41
C LYS A 115 -14.77 4.36 -25.93
N GLU A 116 -14.82 3.47 -24.94
CA GLU A 116 -16.09 2.89 -24.45
C GLU A 116 -16.94 3.93 -23.70
N PHE A 117 -16.32 4.97 -23.16
CA PHE A 117 -17.02 6.08 -22.51
C PHE A 117 -17.11 7.33 -23.38
N GLU A 118 -16.49 7.33 -24.57
CA GLU A 118 -16.48 8.50 -25.44
C GLU A 118 -17.89 8.97 -25.82
N GLY A 119 -18.15 10.24 -25.60
CA GLY A 119 -19.44 10.89 -25.91
C GLY A 119 -20.60 10.48 -25.01
N ARG A 120 -20.37 9.68 -23.96
CA ARG A 120 -21.42 9.35 -22.99
C ARG A 120 -21.52 10.45 -21.94
N ASP A 121 -22.75 10.89 -21.68
CA ASP A 121 -23.05 11.83 -20.59
C ASP A 121 -23.36 11.08 -19.30
N ASN A 122 -23.10 11.71 -18.17
CA ASN A 122 -23.42 11.18 -16.83
C ASN A 122 -22.84 9.78 -16.57
N VAL A 123 -21.63 9.55 -17.02
CA VAL A 123 -20.91 8.32 -16.68
C VAL A 123 -20.53 8.37 -15.21
N GLU A 124 -20.83 7.32 -14.48
CA GLU A 124 -20.51 7.20 -13.06
C GLU A 124 -20.07 5.80 -12.69
N GLY A 125 -19.22 5.69 -11.69
CA GLY A 125 -18.70 4.41 -11.21
C GLY A 125 -18.04 4.53 -9.85
N THR A 126 -17.33 3.48 -9.46
CA THR A 126 -16.57 3.44 -8.21
C THR A 126 -15.10 3.23 -8.51
N LEU A 127 -14.26 4.01 -7.85
CA LEU A 127 -12.81 3.86 -7.82
C LEU A 127 -12.45 3.28 -6.45
N THR A 128 -12.07 2.01 -6.41
CA THR A 128 -11.64 1.33 -5.20
C THR A 128 -10.12 1.29 -5.14
N THR A 129 -9.54 1.86 -4.10
CA THR A 129 -8.09 1.91 -3.92
C THR A 129 -7.68 1.36 -2.57
N LYS A 130 -6.67 0.51 -2.57
CA LYS A 130 -6.04 0.00 -1.35
C LYS A 130 -4.88 0.91 -0.96
N LEU A 131 -4.95 1.44 0.23
CA LEU A 131 -3.95 2.34 0.80
C LEU A 131 -3.40 1.76 2.11
N GLN A 132 -2.19 2.16 2.46
CA GLN A 132 -1.61 1.87 3.76
C GLN A 132 -1.34 3.19 4.50
N ALA A 133 -1.76 3.27 5.75
CA ALA A 133 -1.44 4.38 6.63
C ALA A 133 0.06 4.34 6.96
N LYS A 134 0.79 5.45 6.78
CA LYS A 134 2.24 5.52 7.01
C LYS A 134 2.66 6.49 8.12
N GLN A 135 1.74 7.30 8.59
CA GLN A 135 1.99 8.23 9.70
C GLN A 135 0.69 8.56 10.44
N THR A 136 0.83 8.99 11.68
CA THR A 136 -0.29 9.38 12.54
C THR A 136 -1.03 10.60 12.02
N ARG A 137 -2.31 10.71 12.37
CA ARG A 137 -3.17 11.84 12.03
C ARG A 137 -4.24 12.05 13.10
N GLU A 138 -4.34 13.29 13.61
CA GLU A 138 -5.38 13.64 14.58
C GLU A 138 -6.77 13.73 13.93
N SER A 139 -6.87 14.42 12.80
CA SER A 139 -8.16 14.63 12.13
C SER A 139 -8.64 13.36 11.45
N ARG A 140 -9.94 13.10 11.59
CA ARG A 140 -10.64 12.04 10.85
C ARG A 140 -11.19 12.50 9.50
N ASP A 141 -11.22 13.81 9.24
CA ASP A 141 -11.76 14.34 7.98
C ASP A 141 -10.87 13.91 6.81
N VAL A 142 -11.47 13.42 5.74
CA VAL A 142 -10.76 12.99 4.54
C VAL A 142 -11.06 13.95 3.41
N GLU A 143 -10.02 14.53 2.88
CA GLU A 143 -10.05 15.36 1.68
C GLU A 143 -9.22 14.69 0.60
N LEU A 144 -9.75 14.68 -0.61
CA LEU A 144 -9.04 14.23 -1.81
C LEU A 144 -8.67 15.46 -2.64
N GLU A 145 -7.65 15.33 -3.46
CA GLU A 145 -7.39 16.31 -4.52
C GLU A 145 -7.78 15.65 -5.86
N VAL A 146 -8.73 16.24 -6.57
CA VAL A 146 -9.18 15.75 -7.88
C VAL A 146 -8.79 16.78 -8.92
N ASN A 147 -8.02 16.39 -9.93
CA ASN A 147 -7.50 17.30 -10.94
C ASN A 147 -6.88 18.57 -10.32
N HIS A 148 -6.03 18.39 -9.32
CA HIS A 148 -5.35 19.47 -8.57
C HIS A 148 -6.29 20.42 -7.79
N LYS A 149 -7.54 20.00 -7.55
CA LYS A 149 -8.49 20.77 -6.73
C LYS A 149 -8.89 19.96 -5.50
N GLN A 150 -8.77 20.58 -4.34
CA GLN A 150 -9.26 19.96 -3.09
C GLN A 150 -10.76 19.71 -3.15
N THR A 151 -11.14 18.50 -2.77
CA THR A 151 -12.52 18.01 -2.79
C THR A 151 -12.82 17.35 -1.46
N SER A 152 -13.85 17.86 -0.77
CA SER A 152 -14.36 17.26 0.45
C SER A 152 -15.74 16.67 0.18
N THR A 153 -15.89 15.40 0.56
CA THR A 153 -17.18 14.69 0.51
C THR A 153 -17.82 14.58 1.89
N GLY A 154 -17.18 15.14 2.92
CA GLY A 154 -17.57 14.94 4.32
C GLY A 154 -17.21 13.55 4.87
N ALA A 155 -16.45 12.75 4.11
CA ALA A 155 -15.99 11.43 4.55
C ALA A 155 -15.06 11.55 5.76
N LYS A 156 -15.09 10.52 6.58
CA LYS A 156 -14.21 10.40 7.76
C LYS A 156 -13.52 9.06 7.78
N LEU A 157 -12.30 9.06 8.30
CA LEU A 157 -11.60 7.83 8.63
C LEU A 157 -12.41 7.01 9.64
N PRO A 158 -12.34 5.67 9.57
CA PRO A 158 -13.08 4.80 10.48
C PRO A 158 -12.64 4.98 11.95
N GLY A 159 -13.43 4.46 12.86
CA GLY A 159 -13.15 4.46 14.29
C GLY A 159 -13.62 5.69 15.03
N LYS A 160 -13.09 5.87 16.23
CA LYS A 160 -13.40 6.95 17.17
C LYS A 160 -12.12 7.62 17.66
N GLY A 161 -12.16 8.91 17.99
CA GLY A 161 -11.01 9.66 18.45
C GLY A 161 -10.14 10.16 17.32
N VAL A 162 -8.86 9.81 17.29
CA VAL A 162 -7.90 10.23 16.26
C VAL A 162 -8.19 9.56 14.91
N GLY A 163 -7.71 10.16 13.83
CA GLY A 163 -7.86 9.61 12.49
C GLY A 163 -6.97 8.39 12.24
N ILE A 164 -5.68 8.51 12.57
CA ILE A 164 -4.71 7.41 12.50
C ILE A 164 -3.89 7.46 13.80
N GLY A 165 -4.00 6.40 14.59
CA GLY A 165 -3.24 6.26 15.82
C GLY A 165 -1.81 5.77 15.57
N GLU A 166 -1.02 5.75 16.64
CA GLU A 166 0.31 5.13 16.63
C GLU A 166 0.22 3.65 16.23
N SER A 167 1.28 3.16 15.61
CA SER A 167 1.40 1.74 15.31
C SER A 167 1.16 0.92 16.58
N GLN A 168 0.20 0.01 16.52
CA GLN A 168 -0.05 -0.87 17.65
C GLN A 168 0.98 -2.01 17.64
N ASN A 169 2.06 -1.77 18.37
CA ASN A 169 3.17 -2.70 18.56
C ASN A 169 2.77 -3.86 19.46
N ARG A 170 1.88 -4.71 18.97
CA ARG A 170 1.51 -5.93 19.68
C ARG A 170 2.11 -7.12 18.94
N LEU A 171 2.98 -7.82 19.63
CA LEU A 171 3.43 -9.13 19.16
C LEU A 171 2.20 -10.00 18.89
N PRO A 172 2.09 -10.62 17.69
CA PRO A 172 0.95 -11.47 17.40
C PRO A 172 0.85 -12.59 18.42
N LYS A 173 -0.35 -12.88 18.88
CA LYS A 173 -0.61 -13.99 19.81
C LYS A 173 -0.60 -15.35 19.09
N ASP A 174 -0.80 -15.34 17.80
CA ASP A 174 -0.90 -16.52 16.95
C ASP A 174 0.12 -16.44 15.80
N ILE A 175 0.34 -17.54 15.11
CA ILE A 175 1.14 -17.56 13.89
C ILE A 175 0.51 -16.64 12.87
N THR A 176 1.31 -15.69 12.37
CA THR A 176 0.84 -14.71 11.39
C THR A 176 1.79 -14.62 10.22
N LYS A 177 1.25 -14.30 9.06
CA LYS A 177 2.01 -14.03 7.85
C LYS A 177 1.70 -12.62 7.37
N PHE A 178 2.72 -11.88 6.98
CA PHE A 178 2.60 -10.63 6.27
C PHE A 178 3.72 -10.49 5.24
N GLY A 179 3.58 -9.55 4.34
CA GLY A 179 4.60 -9.29 3.32
C GLY A 179 4.48 -7.87 2.80
N TRP A 180 5.49 -7.44 2.07
CA TRP A 180 5.52 -6.17 1.38
C TRP A 180 6.24 -6.31 0.04
N TYR A 181 5.94 -5.40 -0.87
CA TYR A 181 6.63 -5.29 -2.14
C TYR A 181 7.61 -4.14 -2.12
N THR A 182 8.74 -4.31 -2.77
CA THR A 182 9.62 -3.18 -3.09
C THR A 182 9.14 -2.53 -4.37
N ILE A 183 8.83 -1.25 -4.30
CA ILE A 183 8.28 -0.48 -5.42
C ILE A 183 9.25 -0.42 -6.60
N GLN A 184 10.54 -0.48 -6.33
CA GLN A 184 11.59 -0.34 -7.35
C GLN A 184 12.00 -1.65 -8.04
N GLY A 185 11.58 -2.82 -7.56
CA GLY A 185 12.14 -4.08 -8.00
C GLY A 185 11.15 -5.15 -8.47
N ASN A 186 9.85 -4.94 -8.40
CA ASN A 186 8.85 -6.00 -8.57
C ASN A 186 9.13 -7.24 -7.69
N GLU A 187 9.79 -7.02 -6.55
CA GLU A 187 10.14 -8.06 -5.58
C GLU A 187 9.27 -7.92 -4.35
N GLY A 188 8.80 -9.05 -3.82
CA GLY A 188 8.06 -9.13 -2.57
C GLY A 188 8.83 -9.96 -1.54
N TYR A 189 8.65 -9.59 -0.28
CA TYR A 189 9.17 -10.31 0.88
C TYR A 189 8.02 -10.76 1.75
N TRP A 190 8.12 -11.97 2.28
CA TRP A 190 7.14 -12.54 3.17
C TRP A 190 7.78 -12.90 4.50
N VAL A 191 7.05 -12.64 5.55
CA VAL A 191 7.48 -12.96 6.91
C VAL A 191 6.39 -13.77 7.58
N ILE A 192 6.80 -14.87 8.22
CA ILE A 192 5.94 -15.67 9.07
C ILE A 192 6.43 -15.45 10.51
N ASN A 193 5.58 -14.88 11.35
CA ASN A 193 5.84 -14.75 12.77
C ASN A 193 5.25 -15.94 13.52
N MET A 194 6.06 -16.61 14.31
CA MET A 194 5.68 -17.76 15.09
C MET A 194 5.97 -17.48 16.57
N PRO A 195 4.93 -17.34 17.42
CA PRO A 195 5.14 -17.23 18.85
C PRO A 195 5.85 -18.45 19.40
N GLY A 196 6.94 -18.25 20.14
CA GLY A 196 7.70 -19.36 20.72
C GLY A 196 6.88 -20.21 21.67
N LYS A 197 5.87 -19.61 22.33
CA LYS A 197 4.93 -20.34 23.17
C LYS A 197 4.21 -21.45 22.38
N ASP A 198 3.67 -21.14 21.21
CA ASP A 198 2.93 -22.12 20.39
C ASP A 198 3.85 -23.24 19.91
N LEU A 199 5.08 -22.89 19.55
CA LEU A 199 6.09 -23.85 19.14
C LEU A 199 6.51 -24.77 20.30
N ALA A 200 6.74 -24.20 21.48
CA ALA A 200 7.10 -24.97 22.68
C ALA A 200 5.97 -25.89 23.12
N GLU A 201 4.72 -25.40 23.13
CA GLU A 201 3.53 -26.21 23.46
C GLU A 201 3.29 -27.33 22.44
N SER A 202 3.60 -27.11 21.16
CA SER A 202 3.48 -28.13 20.13
C SER A 202 4.40 -29.33 20.36
N ASN A 203 5.50 -29.11 21.06
CA ASN A 203 6.57 -30.09 21.33
C ASN A 203 7.07 -30.84 20.08
N LYS A 204 6.96 -30.24 18.90
CA LYS A 204 7.37 -30.87 17.64
C LYS A 204 8.88 -30.69 17.42
N GLU A 205 9.53 -31.74 16.97
CA GLU A 205 10.94 -31.71 16.55
C GLU A 205 11.11 -31.01 15.20
N THR A 206 10.08 -31.08 14.36
CA THR A 206 10.07 -30.50 13.02
C THR A 206 8.72 -29.86 12.74
N ILE A 207 8.75 -28.66 12.23
CA ILE A 207 7.58 -27.92 11.74
C ILE A 207 7.67 -27.86 10.23
N HIS A 208 6.71 -28.43 9.54
CA HIS A 208 6.59 -28.32 8.09
C HIS A 208 5.85 -27.05 7.73
N VAL A 209 6.44 -26.28 6.82
CA VAL A 209 5.88 -25.01 6.30
C VAL A 209 5.66 -25.16 4.80
N GLU A 210 4.45 -24.88 4.37
CA GLU A 210 4.09 -24.73 2.96
C GLU A 210 3.47 -23.35 2.74
N ASP A 211 3.85 -22.72 1.66
CA ASP A 211 3.28 -21.44 1.24
C ASP A 211 3.06 -21.42 -0.27
N GLU A 212 1.95 -20.81 -0.68
CA GLU A 212 1.59 -20.65 -2.07
C GLU A 212 1.21 -19.21 -2.36
N LEU A 213 1.88 -18.64 -3.35
CA LEU A 213 1.55 -17.31 -3.86
C LEU A 213 0.25 -17.39 -4.67
N THR A 214 -0.80 -16.79 -4.13
CA THR A 214 -2.10 -16.69 -4.80
C THR A 214 -2.23 -15.31 -5.43
N GLY A 215 -1.80 -15.14 -6.66
CA GLY A 215 -1.87 -13.86 -7.35
C GLY A 215 -1.32 -13.93 -8.75
N TYR A 216 -1.64 -12.94 -9.57
CA TYR A 216 -1.27 -12.94 -10.97
C TYR A 216 0.24 -12.74 -11.14
N GLY A 217 0.91 -13.76 -11.68
CA GLY A 217 2.29 -13.66 -12.18
C GLY A 217 3.40 -13.67 -11.12
N HIS A 218 3.09 -13.85 -9.84
CA HIS A 218 4.11 -13.96 -8.81
C HIS A 218 4.78 -15.33 -8.82
N GLN A 219 6.09 -15.36 -8.64
CA GLN A 219 6.88 -16.56 -8.50
C GLN A 219 7.98 -16.36 -7.46
N TYR A 220 8.31 -17.41 -6.74
CA TYR A 220 9.50 -17.40 -5.89
C TYR A 220 10.75 -17.29 -6.74
N LYS A 221 11.53 -16.21 -6.52
CA LYS A 221 12.71 -15.91 -7.33
C LYS A 221 13.96 -16.59 -6.77
N ASN A 222 14.15 -16.49 -5.49
CA ASN A 222 15.28 -17.05 -4.78
C ASN A 222 14.77 -17.94 -3.67
N CYS A 223 15.06 -19.24 -3.75
CA CYS A 223 14.77 -20.17 -2.67
C CYS A 223 15.70 -19.90 -1.48
N LYS A 224 15.43 -18.85 -0.74
CA LYS A 224 16.12 -18.54 0.51
C LYS A 224 15.11 -18.33 1.61
N VAL A 225 15.33 -18.99 2.73
CA VAL A 225 14.60 -18.80 3.96
C VAL A 225 15.62 -18.42 5.03
N ASP A 226 15.43 -17.24 5.60
CA ASP A 226 16.15 -16.81 6.79
C ASP A 226 15.29 -17.20 8.00
N PHE A 227 15.86 -17.89 8.98
CA PHE A 227 15.15 -18.38 10.15
C PHE A 227 15.83 -17.84 11.41
N ASN A 228 15.16 -16.96 12.12
CA ASN A 228 15.74 -16.20 13.22
C ASN A 228 14.86 -16.25 14.48
N GLU A 229 15.51 -16.20 15.63
CA GLU A 229 14.88 -16.04 16.93
C GLU A 229 15.05 -14.61 17.45
N TYR A 230 13.97 -14.07 17.99
CA TYR A 230 13.89 -12.72 18.51
C TYR A 230 13.38 -12.71 19.95
N ALA A 231 13.82 -11.73 20.73
CA ALA A 231 13.26 -11.50 22.06
C ALA A 231 11.79 -11.09 21.94
N ALA A 232 10.93 -11.70 22.74
CA ALA A 232 9.57 -11.22 22.95
C ALA A 232 9.63 -10.00 23.87
N ALA A 233 9.82 -8.81 23.30
CA ALA A 233 9.80 -7.58 24.08
C ALA A 233 8.38 -7.02 24.15
N ASP A 234 7.94 -6.58 25.34
CA ASP A 234 6.63 -5.98 25.57
C ASP A 234 6.41 -4.65 24.80
N SER A 235 7.47 -4.07 24.28
CA SER A 235 7.46 -2.81 23.52
C SER A 235 7.75 -3.00 22.03
N GLY A 236 7.77 -4.24 21.54
CA GLY A 236 8.20 -4.53 20.17
C GLY A 236 7.13 -4.19 19.16
N ASP A 237 7.50 -3.42 18.16
CA ASP A 237 6.82 -3.38 16.88
C ASP A 237 6.92 -4.78 16.25
N HIS A 238 5.79 -5.42 15.95
CA HIS A 238 5.83 -6.75 15.33
C HIS A 238 6.39 -6.72 13.90
N TYR A 239 6.54 -5.55 13.32
CA TYR A 239 7.25 -5.33 12.06
C TYR A 239 8.75 -5.10 12.28
N ASN A 240 9.12 -4.48 13.41
CA ASN A 240 10.49 -4.24 13.85
C ASN A 240 10.76 -4.96 15.16
N ILE A 241 10.90 -6.28 15.10
CA ILE A 241 11.39 -7.04 16.25
C ILE A 241 12.88 -6.71 16.39
N ASP A 242 13.18 -5.78 17.26
CA ASP A 242 14.46 -5.07 17.29
C ASP A 242 15.65 -5.91 17.75
N LYS A 243 15.42 -7.07 18.31
CA LYS A 243 16.51 -7.83 18.91
C LYS A 243 16.49 -9.27 18.48
N GLN A 244 17.19 -9.54 17.39
CA GLN A 244 17.57 -10.90 17.03
C GLN A 244 18.45 -11.49 18.15
N ILE A 245 18.06 -12.64 18.67
CA ILE A 245 18.79 -13.38 19.69
C ILE A 245 19.70 -14.43 19.06
N ALA A 246 19.18 -15.12 18.06
CA ALA A 246 19.90 -16.19 17.38
C ALA A 246 19.50 -16.30 15.92
N ASP A 247 20.44 -16.80 15.13
CA ASP A 247 20.27 -17.24 13.76
C ASP A 247 20.12 -18.77 13.77
N HIS A 248 19.07 -19.24 13.12
CA HIS A 248 18.72 -20.65 13.01
C HIS A 248 18.64 -21.12 11.54
N ASP A 249 19.23 -20.41 10.58
CA ASP A 249 19.22 -20.76 9.16
C ASP A 249 19.67 -22.22 8.92
N SER A 250 20.60 -22.70 9.72
CA SER A 250 21.06 -24.09 9.65
C SER A 250 19.99 -25.12 10.02
N GLN A 251 18.90 -24.71 10.64
CA GLN A 251 17.75 -25.54 11.00
C GLN A 251 16.72 -25.64 9.87
N VAL A 252 16.83 -24.83 8.82
CA VAL A 252 15.99 -24.95 7.62
C VAL A 252 16.44 -26.17 6.82
N LYS A 253 15.53 -27.11 6.59
CA LYS A 253 15.79 -28.35 5.86
C LYS A 253 14.75 -28.52 4.75
N ASN A 254 15.06 -29.40 3.81
CA ASN A 254 14.15 -29.82 2.75
C ASN A 254 13.52 -28.65 1.97
N LEU A 255 14.28 -27.54 1.86
CA LEU A 255 13.82 -26.36 1.14
C LEU A 255 13.59 -26.68 -0.33
N ASN A 256 12.38 -26.46 -0.79
CA ASN A 256 11.97 -26.67 -2.18
C ASN A 256 11.12 -25.47 -2.64
N CYS A 257 11.46 -24.91 -3.80
CA CYS A 257 10.67 -23.88 -4.46
C CYS A 257 10.32 -24.32 -5.88
N SER A 258 9.09 -24.15 -6.27
CA SER A 258 8.62 -24.46 -7.62
C SER A 258 7.53 -23.47 -8.03
N GLY A 259 7.89 -22.51 -8.88
CA GLY A 259 6.94 -21.50 -9.37
C GLY A 259 6.32 -20.69 -8.24
N THR A 260 5.04 -20.91 -7.96
CA THR A 260 4.29 -20.21 -6.92
C THR A 260 4.38 -20.84 -5.53
N LYS A 261 5.04 -21.99 -5.39
CA LYS A 261 5.07 -22.75 -4.13
C LYS A 261 6.45 -22.78 -3.52
N ILE A 262 6.49 -22.70 -2.20
CA ILE A 262 7.67 -22.98 -1.38
C ILE A 262 7.28 -23.93 -0.26
N SER A 263 8.15 -24.89 0.04
CA SER A 263 8.03 -25.74 1.21
C SER A 263 9.38 -25.95 1.87
N PHE A 264 9.37 -26.08 3.18
CA PHE A 264 10.57 -26.34 3.96
C PHE A 264 10.21 -26.88 5.34
N ASP A 265 11.19 -27.46 6.00
CA ASP A 265 11.08 -27.94 7.36
C ASP A 265 11.94 -27.07 8.28
N LEU A 266 11.37 -26.64 9.41
CA LEU A 266 12.10 -26.02 10.51
C LEU A 266 12.38 -27.06 11.58
N GLN A 267 13.65 -27.37 11.79
CA GLN A 267 14.07 -28.26 12.86
C GLN A 267 14.17 -27.49 14.18
N ARG A 268 13.75 -28.14 15.25
CA ARG A 268 13.86 -27.57 16.60
C ARG A 268 15.32 -27.25 16.92
N PRO A 269 15.63 -26.01 17.36
CA PRO A 269 16.98 -25.68 17.80
C PRO A 269 17.46 -26.57 18.95
N ALA A 270 18.77 -26.72 19.09
CA ALA A 270 19.37 -27.57 20.13
C ALA A 270 18.95 -27.17 21.56
N GLY A 271 18.60 -25.91 21.78
CA GLY A 271 18.07 -25.40 23.07
C GLY A 271 16.55 -25.58 23.24
N GLY A 272 15.86 -26.22 22.30
CA GLY A 272 14.39 -26.31 22.26
C GLY A 272 13.74 -25.03 21.75
N TRP A 273 12.43 -25.10 21.53
CA TRP A 273 11.61 -23.91 21.31
C TRP A 273 11.47 -23.13 22.62
N LYS A 274 11.77 -21.84 22.59
CA LYS A 274 11.70 -20.98 23.80
C LYS A 274 10.36 -20.25 23.82
N ALA A 275 9.57 -20.50 24.85
CA ALA A 275 8.22 -19.94 24.99
C ALA A 275 8.17 -18.41 25.10
N ASP A 276 9.27 -17.80 25.54
CA ASP A 276 9.45 -16.35 25.70
C ASP A 276 10.13 -15.67 24.51
N SER A 277 10.28 -16.37 23.40
CA SER A 277 10.86 -15.88 22.15
C SER A 277 9.82 -15.81 21.03
N TYR A 278 10.23 -15.13 19.96
CA TYR A 278 9.56 -15.14 18.64
C TYR A 278 10.49 -15.73 17.60
N TYR A 279 9.94 -16.52 16.72
CA TYR A 279 10.64 -17.05 15.56
C TYR A 279 10.07 -16.41 14.29
N ARG A 280 10.98 -16.02 13.40
CA ARG A 280 10.59 -15.36 12.16
C ARG A 280 11.35 -15.98 10.99
#